data_ceaaac1f467dd28789cff78334c0f582
#
_entry.id   ceaaac1f467dd28789cff78334c0f582
#
_cell.length_a   1.000
_cell.length_b   1.000
_cell.length_c   1.000
_cell.angle_alpha   90.00
_cell.angle_beta   90.00
_cell.angle_gamma   90.00
#
_symmetry.space_group_name_H-M   'P 1'
#
loop_
_entity.id
_entity.type
_entity.pdbx_description
1 polymer ?
#
loop_
_entity_poly.entity_id
_entity_poly.type
_entity_poly.pdbx_seq_one_letter_code
_entity_poly.pdbx_strand_id
1 'polypeptide(L)'
;MRALLLLVAVLLCAAARADLFTAQLAYQKADYERAFKDYRELAELGQPLAQYNLAIMYAKGQGVRQSELNAYAWATLAVEADYAPARALAEKLRPELAPGSEKLAEDIRAPYARAALEARIMPQMQGDQGGRDRCKWLKLSKPDYPPEANRKGIQGQVYIEFAVMPDGSGRNPRILYALPRDMFERAVRLSILHTRYEPAEAGAKAAHCEVMYRFVAQQQSAEEYPGLERFVADTRKKAETGDTQSELLYGMLLAGLPQLQRKPVDALPWFLKAAQSGSREAQYEIGNGLLNGWGCRCEENKGLEWLRRAAAADQPSAQVTLATYALRGTPGAANVKVARLWLERAAARRDPDAMLYLSALLAATPESEMRDPPRAQKLVEQVRRQMDDDPTPFEIRAAAQAASGAFQDAVGSERRAIAMATQLKWDLAPLNERLAHYESRQPWYGDLLGL
;
A
#
# COMPACT_ATOMS: atom_id res chain seq x y z
N MET A 1 40.22 -19.24 29.76
CA MET A 1 38.82 -18.91 30.11
C MET A 1 38.18 -18.36 28.84
N ARG A 2 37.42 -19.22 28.17
CA ARG A 2 36.74 -18.90 26.91
C ARG A 2 35.40 -18.24 27.22
N ALA A 3 35.24 -16.96 26.90
CA ALA A 3 33.96 -16.27 26.98
C ALA A 3 33.05 -16.78 25.86
N LEU A 4 31.95 -17.38 26.27
CA LEU A 4 30.88 -17.88 25.42
C LEU A 4 30.07 -16.68 24.91
N LEU A 5 30.33 -16.26 23.68
CA LEU A 5 29.49 -15.34 22.94
C LEU A 5 28.22 -16.10 22.52
N LEU A 6 27.18 -16.00 23.32
CA LEU A 6 25.81 -16.36 22.92
C LEU A 6 25.35 -15.32 21.91
N LEU A 7 25.54 -15.65 20.62
CA LEU A 7 24.86 -15.00 19.51
C LEU A 7 23.40 -15.43 19.59
N VAL A 8 22.56 -14.63 20.23
CA VAL A 8 21.12 -14.70 20.04
C VAL A 8 20.85 -14.20 18.63
N ALA A 9 20.97 -15.10 17.67
CA ALA A 9 20.35 -14.94 16.37
C ALA A 9 18.83 -14.96 16.63
N VAL A 10 18.25 -13.80 16.86
CA VAL A 10 16.83 -13.58 16.64
C VAL A 10 16.63 -13.79 15.13
N LEU A 11 16.39 -15.03 14.75
CA LEU A 11 15.74 -15.40 13.53
C LEU A 11 14.35 -14.73 13.61
N LEU A 12 14.28 -13.47 13.18
CA LEU A 12 13.07 -12.92 12.62
C LEU A 12 12.79 -13.76 11.38
N CYS A 13 12.20 -14.92 11.60
CA CYS A 13 11.43 -15.63 10.60
C CYS A 13 10.32 -14.62 10.24
N ALA A 14 10.56 -13.81 9.22
CA ALA A 14 9.49 -13.20 8.47
C ALA A 14 8.67 -14.40 8.00
N ALA A 15 7.62 -14.73 8.74
CA ALA A 15 6.68 -15.75 8.35
C ALA A 15 6.17 -15.27 6.98
N ALA A 16 6.68 -15.89 5.91
CA ALA A 16 6.17 -15.66 4.58
C ALA A 16 4.67 -15.88 4.70
N ARG A 17 3.88 -14.81 4.53
CA ARG A 17 2.44 -14.93 4.59
C ARG A 17 1.97 -15.77 3.42
N ALA A 18 0.86 -16.44 3.65
CA ALA A 18 0.25 -17.33 2.70
C ALA A 18 0.01 -16.63 1.37
N ASP A 19 0.65 -17.11 0.32
CA ASP A 19 0.22 -16.93 -1.05
C ASP A 19 -0.04 -18.31 -1.65
N LEU A 20 -0.81 -18.35 -2.74
CA LEU A 20 -1.26 -19.61 -3.30
C LEU A 20 -0.10 -20.49 -3.78
N PHE A 21 0.97 -19.87 -4.29
CA PHE A 21 2.16 -20.59 -4.75
C PHE A 21 2.92 -21.22 -3.58
N THR A 22 3.14 -20.47 -2.49
CA THR A 22 3.85 -20.99 -1.31
C THR A 22 3.04 -22.08 -0.61
N ALA A 23 1.71 -21.96 -0.52
CA ALA A 23 0.83 -22.99 0.00
C ALA A 23 0.91 -24.29 -0.82
N GLN A 24 0.87 -24.16 -2.14
CA GLN A 24 0.98 -25.31 -3.06
C GLN A 24 2.37 -25.97 -2.99
N LEU A 25 3.44 -25.17 -2.91
CA LEU A 25 4.80 -25.68 -2.78
C LEU A 25 5.00 -26.42 -1.45
N ALA A 26 4.46 -25.91 -0.34
CA ALA A 26 4.49 -26.59 0.95
C ALA A 26 3.74 -27.94 0.87
N TYR A 27 2.56 -27.96 0.26
CA TYR A 27 1.79 -29.19 0.05
C TYR A 27 2.55 -30.23 -0.78
N GLN A 28 3.19 -29.82 -1.88
CA GLN A 28 3.99 -30.71 -2.75
C GLN A 28 5.21 -31.28 -2.01
N LYS A 29 5.80 -30.54 -1.08
CA LYS A 29 6.91 -30.96 -0.23
C LYS A 29 6.48 -31.80 0.98
N ALA A 30 5.19 -32.13 1.10
CA ALA A 30 4.58 -32.80 2.24
C ALA A 30 4.73 -32.06 3.59
N ASP A 31 5.03 -30.75 3.55
CA ASP A 31 4.97 -29.86 4.73
C ASP A 31 3.50 -29.46 4.94
N TYR A 32 2.73 -30.45 5.42
CA TYR A 32 1.28 -30.33 5.53
C TYR A 32 0.83 -29.34 6.61
N GLU A 33 1.59 -29.16 7.67
CA GLU A 33 1.25 -28.18 8.73
C GLU A 33 1.30 -26.75 8.17
N ARG A 34 2.36 -26.43 7.46
CA ARG A 34 2.50 -25.14 6.81
C ARG A 34 1.47 -24.96 5.68
N ALA A 35 1.31 -25.96 4.81
CA ALA A 35 0.32 -25.92 3.74
C ALA A 35 -1.10 -25.70 4.26
N PHE A 36 -1.48 -26.39 5.35
CA PHE A 36 -2.78 -26.23 5.99
C PHE A 36 -2.99 -24.80 6.49
N LYS A 37 -2.00 -24.24 7.22
CA LYS A 37 -2.06 -22.87 7.70
C LYS A 37 -2.22 -21.86 6.55
N ASP A 38 -1.40 -22.00 5.51
CA ASP A 38 -1.39 -21.09 4.37
C ASP A 38 -2.70 -21.19 3.56
N TYR A 39 -3.18 -22.42 3.25
CA TYR A 39 -4.46 -22.59 2.58
C TYR A 39 -5.64 -22.09 3.41
N ARG A 40 -5.61 -22.28 4.73
CA ARG A 40 -6.67 -21.77 5.62
C ARG A 40 -6.77 -20.25 5.57
N GLU A 41 -5.64 -19.55 5.64
CA GLU A 41 -5.60 -18.08 5.55
C GLU A 41 -6.21 -17.59 4.24
N LEU A 42 -5.90 -18.22 3.11
CA LEU A 42 -6.46 -17.87 1.80
C LEU A 42 -7.94 -18.27 1.65
N ALA A 43 -8.31 -19.45 2.15
CA ALA A 43 -9.68 -19.95 2.12
C ALA A 43 -10.66 -19.04 2.89
N GLU A 44 -10.20 -18.47 4.00
CA GLU A 44 -10.94 -17.50 4.81
C GLU A 44 -11.14 -16.13 4.11
N LEU A 45 -10.39 -15.88 3.02
CA LEU A 45 -10.58 -14.74 2.12
C LEU A 45 -11.53 -15.06 0.95
N GLY A 46 -11.99 -16.29 0.86
CA GLY A 46 -12.86 -16.76 -0.22
C GLY A 46 -12.09 -17.22 -1.46
N GLN A 47 -10.80 -17.55 -1.37
CA GLN A 47 -10.02 -18.07 -2.50
C GLN A 47 -10.45 -19.51 -2.81
N PRO A 48 -11.03 -19.78 -4.01
CA PRO A 48 -11.74 -21.04 -4.27
C PRO A 48 -10.84 -22.28 -4.25
N LEU A 49 -9.63 -22.19 -4.84
CA LEU A 49 -8.66 -23.29 -4.86
C LEU A 49 -8.14 -23.60 -3.45
N ALA A 50 -7.94 -22.57 -2.61
CA ALA A 50 -7.53 -22.77 -1.23
C ALA A 50 -8.64 -23.43 -0.41
N GLN A 51 -9.91 -23.06 -0.59
CA GLN A 51 -11.06 -23.73 0.01
C GLN A 51 -11.12 -25.21 -0.38
N TYR A 52 -10.93 -25.51 -1.66
CA TYR A 52 -10.89 -26.88 -2.16
C TYR A 52 -9.74 -27.69 -1.57
N ASN A 53 -8.52 -27.15 -1.55
CA ASN A 53 -7.36 -27.85 -1.00
C ASN A 53 -7.49 -28.03 0.52
N LEU A 54 -8.04 -27.05 1.23
CA LEU A 54 -8.34 -27.16 2.65
C LEU A 54 -9.35 -28.29 2.92
N ALA A 55 -10.37 -28.44 2.06
CA ALA A 55 -11.31 -29.56 2.13
C ALA A 55 -10.62 -30.92 1.96
N ILE A 56 -9.70 -31.03 0.98
CA ILE A 56 -8.90 -32.25 0.79
C ILE A 56 -8.05 -32.55 2.03
N MET A 57 -7.40 -31.55 2.60
CA MET A 57 -6.54 -31.72 3.77
C MET A 57 -7.32 -32.17 5.00
N TYR A 58 -8.52 -31.64 5.22
CA TYR A 58 -9.42 -32.15 6.25
C TYR A 58 -9.88 -33.60 5.99
N ALA A 59 -10.24 -33.91 4.74
CA ALA A 59 -10.67 -35.27 4.36
C ALA A 59 -9.57 -36.34 4.57
N LYS A 60 -8.30 -35.94 4.40
CA LYS A 60 -7.14 -36.83 4.51
C LYS A 60 -6.42 -36.77 5.85
N GLY A 61 -6.74 -35.81 6.73
CA GLY A 61 -6.00 -35.59 7.97
C GLY A 61 -4.56 -35.08 7.73
N GLN A 62 -4.34 -34.25 6.70
CA GLN A 62 -3.03 -33.72 6.33
C GLN A 62 -2.78 -32.37 6.99
N GLY A 63 -1.84 -32.30 7.93
CA GLY A 63 -1.53 -31.09 8.69
C GLY A 63 -2.63 -30.68 9.68
N VAL A 64 -3.67 -31.48 9.81
CA VAL A 64 -4.83 -31.26 10.67
C VAL A 64 -5.48 -32.60 11.00
N ARG A 65 -6.24 -32.66 12.12
CA ARG A 65 -7.05 -33.84 12.40
C ARG A 65 -8.12 -34.03 11.33
N GLN A 66 -8.25 -35.26 10.85
CA GLN A 66 -9.27 -35.64 9.87
C GLN A 66 -10.68 -35.27 10.35
N SER A 67 -11.48 -34.71 9.43
CA SER A 67 -12.86 -34.29 9.71
C SER A 67 -13.66 -34.18 8.41
N GLU A 68 -14.57 -35.14 8.19
CA GLU A 68 -15.49 -35.15 7.04
C GLU A 68 -16.40 -33.90 7.07
N LEU A 69 -16.81 -33.48 8.25
CA LEU A 69 -17.65 -32.29 8.43
C LEU A 69 -16.98 -31.01 7.94
N ASN A 70 -15.73 -30.76 8.38
CA ASN A 70 -14.96 -29.61 7.90
C ASN A 70 -14.63 -29.74 6.41
N ALA A 71 -14.27 -30.93 5.95
CA ALA A 71 -14.02 -31.19 4.54
C ALA A 71 -15.22 -30.83 3.67
N TYR A 72 -16.40 -31.26 4.06
CA TYR A 72 -17.64 -30.97 3.35
C TYR A 72 -17.98 -29.46 3.38
N ALA A 73 -17.86 -28.81 4.53
CA ALA A 73 -18.12 -27.38 4.68
C ALA A 73 -17.23 -26.55 3.73
N TRP A 74 -15.92 -26.83 3.71
CA TRP A 74 -14.98 -26.12 2.82
C TRP A 74 -15.16 -26.49 1.35
N ALA A 75 -15.48 -27.73 1.02
CA ALA A 75 -15.82 -28.13 -0.35
C ALA A 75 -17.04 -27.40 -0.87
N THR A 76 -18.08 -27.25 -0.02
CA THR A 76 -19.30 -26.52 -0.37
C THR A 76 -19.05 -25.02 -0.62
N LEU A 77 -18.19 -24.39 0.18
CA LEU A 77 -17.75 -23.00 -0.07
C LEU A 77 -17.05 -22.84 -1.42
N ALA A 78 -16.18 -23.79 -1.78
CA ALA A 78 -15.53 -23.79 -3.08
C ALA A 78 -16.52 -24.00 -4.25
N VAL A 79 -17.61 -24.77 -4.04
CA VAL A 79 -18.71 -24.90 -5.01
C VAL A 79 -19.46 -23.57 -5.16
N GLU A 80 -19.75 -22.88 -4.07
CA GLU A 80 -20.40 -21.54 -4.08
C GLU A 80 -19.54 -20.48 -4.78
N ALA A 81 -18.21 -20.66 -4.75
CA ALA A 81 -17.25 -19.84 -5.46
C ALA A 81 -17.00 -20.31 -6.92
N ASP A 82 -17.89 -21.13 -7.48
CA ASP A 82 -17.85 -21.64 -8.86
C ASP A 82 -16.58 -22.44 -9.21
N TYR A 83 -15.94 -23.08 -8.22
CA TYR A 83 -14.78 -23.94 -8.47
C TYR A 83 -15.23 -25.35 -8.88
N ALA A 84 -15.24 -25.63 -10.17
CA ALA A 84 -15.80 -26.86 -10.74
C ALA A 84 -15.32 -28.18 -10.10
N PRO A 85 -13.99 -28.37 -9.76
CA PRO A 85 -13.53 -29.60 -9.12
C PRO A 85 -14.13 -29.87 -7.73
N ALA A 86 -14.61 -28.83 -7.03
CA ALA A 86 -15.14 -28.96 -5.69
C ALA A 86 -16.49 -29.70 -5.64
N ARG A 87 -17.27 -29.67 -6.73
CA ARG A 87 -18.59 -30.31 -6.79
C ARG A 87 -18.49 -31.83 -6.56
N ALA A 88 -17.62 -32.49 -7.30
CA ALA A 88 -17.41 -33.95 -7.16
C ALA A 88 -16.92 -34.33 -5.75
N LEU A 89 -16.09 -33.49 -5.13
CA LEU A 89 -15.63 -33.70 -3.76
C LEU A 89 -16.76 -33.53 -2.75
N ALA A 90 -17.59 -32.50 -2.85
CA ALA A 90 -18.73 -32.27 -1.97
C ALA A 90 -19.77 -33.39 -2.09
N GLU A 91 -20.08 -33.85 -3.31
CA GLU A 91 -20.98 -34.98 -3.55
C GLU A 91 -20.44 -36.28 -2.93
N LYS A 92 -19.14 -36.52 -3.00
CA LYS A 92 -18.50 -37.70 -2.39
C LYS A 92 -18.54 -37.63 -0.85
N LEU A 93 -18.33 -36.47 -0.26
CA LEU A 93 -18.26 -36.30 1.20
C LEU A 93 -19.64 -36.31 1.86
N ARG A 94 -20.68 -35.89 1.16
CA ARG A 94 -22.03 -35.76 1.72
C ARG A 94 -22.58 -37.05 2.35
N PRO A 95 -22.47 -38.24 1.75
CA PRO A 95 -22.94 -39.49 2.37
C PRO A 95 -22.11 -39.94 3.57
N GLU A 96 -20.89 -39.41 3.74
CA GLU A 96 -20.00 -39.76 4.86
C GLU A 96 -20.33 -38.95 6.14
N LEU A 97 -21.22 -37.96 6.01
CA LEU A 97 -21.65 -37.13 7.14
C LEU A 97 -22.56 -37.90 8.09
N ALA A 98 -22.38 -37.70 9.40
CA ALA A 98 -23.32 -38.19 10.38
C ALA A 98 -24.71 -37.56 10.18
N PRO A 99 -25.79 -38.33 10.37
CA PRO A 99 -27.15 -37.81 10.24
C PRO A 99 -27.36 -36.56 11.14
N GLY A 100 -27.90 -35.48 10.55
CA GLY A 100 -28.18 -34.22 11.25
C GLY A 100 -26.99 -33.28 11.39
N SER A 101 -25.83 -33.58 10.78
CA SER A 101 -24.66 -32.69 10.82
C SER A 101 -24.66 -31.58 9.77
N GLU A 102 -25.69 -31.53 8.88
CA GLU A 102 -25.79 -30.48 7.85
C GLU A 102 -25.82 -29.07 8.49
N LYS A 103 -26.52 -28.91 9.62
CA LYS A 103 -26.54 -27.65 10.33
C LYS A 103 -25.17 -27.25 10.88
N LEU A 104 -24.40 -28.21 11.38
CA LEU A 104 -23.02 -27.96 11.86
C LEU A 104 -22.10 -27.57 10.71
N ALA A 105 -22.26 -28.21 9.53
CA ALA A 105 -21.53 -27.82 8.34
C ALA A 105 -21.88 -26.39 7.91
N GLU A 106 -23.16 -26.00 8.01
CA GLU A 106 -23.62 -24.64 7.75
C GLU A 106 -23.00 -23.65 8.72
N ASP A 107 -22.98 -23.94 10.01
CA ASP A 107 -22.39 -23.08 11.04
C ASP A 107 -20.88 -22.87 10.81
N ILE A 108 -20.16 -23.88 10.31
CA ILE A 108 -18.74 -23.77 9.95
C ILE A 108 -18.54 -22.87 8.74
N ARG A 109 -19.38 -22.99 7.70
CA ARG A 109 -19.22 -22.22 6.46
C ARG A 109 -19.79 -20.81 6.50
N ALA A 110 -20.80 -20.55 7.34
CA ALA A 110 -21.52 -19.29 7.40
C ALA A 110 -20.60 -18.03 7.49
N PRO A 111 -19.53 -18.02 8.31
CA PRO A 111 -18.63 -16.87 8.38
C PRO A 111 -17.84 -16.60 7.10
N TYR A 112 -17.73 -17.58 6.21
CA TYR A 112 -16.92 -17.57 4.98
C TYR A 112 -17.79 -17.64 3.72
N ALA A 113 -19.10 -17.72 3.85
CA ALA A 113 -20.04 -17.63 2.74
C ALA A 113 -19.97 -16.26 2.06
N ARG A 114 -20.33 -16.21 0.77
CA ARG A 114 -20.23 -15.00 -0.06
C ARG A 114 -20.81 -13.75 0.63
N ALA A 115 -22.02 -13.86 1.17
CA ALA A 115 -22.68 -12.72 1.84
C ALA A 115 -21.91 -12.21 3.07
N ALA A 116 -21.32 -13.11 3.86
CA ALA A 116 -20.50 -12.74 5.02
C ALA A 116 -19.19 -12.06 4.58
N LEU A 117 -18.56 -12.56 3.50
CA LEU A 117 -17.35 -11.94 2.95
C LEU A 117 -17.64 -10.58 2.31
N GLU A 118 -18.77 -10.43 1.60
CA GLU A 118 -19.23 -9.14 1.06
C GLU A 118 -19.45 -8.10 2.16
N ALA A 119 -20.08 -8.52 3.26
CA ALA A 119 -20.26 -7.63 4.41
C ALA A 119 -18.93 -7.23 5.09
N ARG A 120 -18.00 -8.17 5.21
CA ARG A 120 -16.77 -8.01 6.02
C ARG A 120 -15.61 -7.37 5.28
N ILE A 121 -15.31 -7.80 4.05
CA ILE A 121 -14.05 -7.44 3.36
C ILE A 121 -14.20 -7.13 1.88
N MET A 122 -15.22 -7.65 1.18
CA MET A 122 -15.31 -7.45 -0.27
C MET A 122 -15.77 -6.03 -0.60
N PRO A 123 -15.17 -5.41 -1.64
CA PRO A 123 -15.61 -4.10 -2.12
C PRO A 123 -16.99 -4.19 -2.77
N GLN A 124 -17.84 -3.20 -2.53
CA GLN A 124 -19.04 -3.00 -3.30
C GLN A 124 -18.66 -2.25 -4.57
N MET A 125 -18.69 -2.97 -5.71
CA MET A 125 -18.35 -2.41 -7.02
C MET A 125 -19.36 -1.32 -7.38
N GLN A 126 -18.90 -0.10 -7.49
CA GLN A 126 -19.66 1.06 -7.96
C GLN A 126 -18.77 1.84 -8.90
N GLY A 127 -19.37 2.59 -9.83
CA GLY A 127 -18.62 3.55 -10.62
C GLY A 127 -17.87 4.52 -9.69
N ASP A 128 -16.76 5.06 -10.18
CA ASP A 128 -15.92 6.01 -9.44
C ASP A 128 -16.78 7.10 -8.78
N GLN A 129 -16.93 7.02 -7.47
CA GLN A 129 -17.77 7.95 -6.68
C GLN A 129 -17.01 9.26 -6.40
N GLY A 130 -15.81 9.42 -7.02
CA GLY A 130 -14.93 10.54 -6.74
C GLY A 130 -14.54 10.52 -5.28
N GLY A 131 -13.51 9.74 -4.95
CA GLY A 131 -12.95 9.67 -3.60
C GLY A 131 -12.72 11.06 -3.01
N ARG A 132 -12.50 11.07 -1.69
CA ARG A 132 -12.27 12.23 -0.81
C ARG A 132 -11.73 13.43 -1.56
N ASP A 133 -12.35 14.56 -1.38
CA ASP A 133 -12.16 15.86 -2.02
C ASP A 133 -11.00 15.94 -3.01
N ARG A 134 -11.33 15.93 -4.31
CA ARG A 134 -10.34 16.27 -5.32
C ARG A 134 -9.89 17.69 -5.04
N CYS A 135 -8.70 17.83 -4.49
CA CYS A 135 -8.16 19.13 -4.22
C CYS A 135 -8.18 19.96 -5.50
N LYS A 136 -8.88 21.04 -5.46
CA LYS A 136 -9.00 21.94 -6.59
C LYS A 136 -7.73 22.76 -6.70
N TRP A 137 -7.17 22.84 -7.90
CA TRP A 137 -6.03 23.70 -8.17
C TRP A 137 -6.47 25.10 -8.55
N LEU A 138 -5.79 26.10 -8.00
CA LEU A 138 -5.89 27.49 -8.43
C LEU A 138 -4.96 27.76 -9.63
N LYS A 139 -3.76 27.18 -9.59
CA LYS A 139 -2.78 27.28 -10.66
C LYS A 139 -2.05 25.95 -10.82
N LEU A 140 -2.39 25.19 -11.87
CA LEU A 140 -1.77 23.93 -12.19
C LEU A 140 -0.39 24.11 -12.84
N SER A 141 0.64 23.50 -12.27
CA SER A 141 1.91 23.24 -12.95
C SER A 141 1.84 21.85 -13.58
N LYS A 142 1.71 21.77 -14.89
CA LYS A 142 1.65 20.47 -15.57
C LYS A 142 3.00 19.76 -15.44
N PRO A 143 3.00 18.42 -15.22
CA PRO A 143 4.25 17.67 -15.21
C PRO A 143 4.88 17.64 -16.59
N ASP A 144 6.19 17.85 -16.66
CA ASP A 144 6.94 17.76 -17.91
C ASP A 144 7.00 16.30 -18.38
N TYR A 145 6.87 16.11 -19.69
CA TYR A 145 7.06 14.78 -20.27
C TYR A 145 8.56 14.46 -20.28
N PRO A 146 9.01 13.37 -19.60
CA PRO A 146 10.43 13.05 -19.54
C PRO A 146 11.03 12.88 -20.96
N PRO A 147 12.21 13.50 -21.26
CA PRO A 147 12.76 13.49 -22.61
C PRO A 147 13.02 12.10 -23.19
N GLU A 148 13.41 11.15 -22.32
CA GLU A 148 13.63 9.75 -22.73
C GLU A 148 12.32 9.06 -23.09
N ALA A 149 11.29 9.24 -22.27
CA ALA A 149 9.96 8.70 -22.53
C ALA A 149 9.38 9.28 -23.82
N ASN A 150 9.54 10.59 -24.04
CA ASN A 150 9.05 11.27 -25.24
C ASN A 150 9.74 10.75 -26.51
N ARG A 151 11.07 10.59 -26.48
CA ARG A 151 11.82 10.04 -27.64
C ARG A 151 11.43 8.61 -27.99
N LYS A 152 11.08 7.81 -26.97
CA LYS A 152 10.69 6.40 -27.15
C LYS A 152 9.18 6.20 -27.27
N GLY A 153 8.39 7.28 -27.24
CA GLY A 153 6.93 7.22 -27.28
C GLY A 153 6.32 6.45 -26.06
N ILE A 154 7.06 6.34 -24.94
CA ILE A 154 6.60 5.59 -23.76
C ILE A 154 5.50 6.39 -23.08
N GLN A 155 4.31 5.85 -23.04
CA GLN A 155 3.16 6.40 -22.30
C GLN A 155 3.08 5.78 -20.92
N GLY A 156 2.30 6.41 -20.02
CA GLY A 156 2.15 5.87 -18.67
C GLY A 156 1.25 6.71 -17.80
N GLN A 157 1.25 6.32 -16.52
CA GLN A 157 0.51 7.05 -15.50
C GLN A 157 1.20 6.97 -14.15
N VAL A 158 0.92 7.96 -13.33
CA VAL A 158 1.34 8.04 -11.94
C VAL A 158 0.15 8.39 -11.07
N TYR A 159 -0.11 7.59 -10.06
CA TYR A 159 -1.06 7.87 -9.00
C TYR A 159 -0.28 8.33 -7.77
N ILE A 160 -0.60 9.51 -7.28
CA ILE A 160 0.17 10.20 -6.24
C ILE A 160 -0.75 10.77 -5.17
N GLU A 161 -0.36 10.59 -3.93
CA GLU A 161 -0.94 11.24 -2.75
C GLU A 161 -0.04 12.41 -2.31
N PHE A 162 -0.65 13.46 -1.80
CA PHE A 162 0.05 14.63 -1.25
C PHE A 162 -0.82 15.37 -0.26
N ALA A 163 -0.21 16.25 0.52
CA ALA A 163 -0.90 17.15 1.43
C ALA A 163 -1.05 18.54 0.80
N VAL A 164 -2.23 19.16 0.88
CA VAL A 164 -2.45 20.57 0.58
C VAL A 164 -2.46 21.32 1.91
N MET A 165 -1.51 22.21 2.08
CA MET A 165 -1.34 22.99 3.28
C MET A 165 -2.32 24.20 3.34
N PRO A 166 -2.48 24.85 4.51
CA PRO A 166 -3.32 26.04 4.62
C PRO A 166 -2.91 27.21 3.72
N ASP A 167 -1.66 27.25 3.24
CA ASP A 167 -1.17 28.23 2.25
C ASP A 167 -1.47 27.83 0.80
N GLY A 168 -2.14 26.71 0.57
CA GLY A 168 -2.42 26.16 -0.76
C GLY A 168 -1.21 25.50 -1.43
N SER A 169 -0.09 25.29 -0.73
CA SER A 169 1.05 24.52 -1.26
C SER A 169 0.79 23.02 -1.20
N GLY A 170 1.23 22.30 -2.26
CA GLY A 170 1.30 20.84 -2.24
C GLY A 170 2.59 20.37 -1.58
N ARG A 171 2.51 19.48 -0.59
CA ARG A 171 3.67 18.94 0.15
C ARG A 171 3.61 17.43 0.28
N ASN A 172 4.76 16.84 0.59
CA ASN A 172 4.92 15.41 0.86
C ASN A 172 4.32 14.51 -0.25
N PRO A 173 4.68 14.74 -1.53
CA PRO A 173 4.17 13.94 -2.64
C PRO A 173 4.67 12.50 -2.52
N ARG A 174 3.75 11.54 -2.35
CA ARG A 174 4.01 10.10 -2.23
C ARG A 174 3.43 9.36 -3.43
N ILE A 175 4.27 8.62 -4.12
CA ILE A 175 3.83 7.80 -5.24
C ILE A 175 3.14 6.55 -4.70
N LEU A 176 1.86 6.40 -5.00
CA LEU A 176 1.08 5.21 -4.68
C LEU A 176 1.27 4.13 -5.74
N TYR A 177 1.34 4.55 -7.00
CA TYR A 177 1.46 3.67 -8.15
C TYR A 177 2.09 4.42 -9.34
N ALA A 178 2.94 3.74 -10.10
CA ALA A 178 3.47 4.25 -11.37
C ALA A 178 3.61 3.12 -12.39
N LEU A 179 3.25 3.38 -13.64
CA LEU A 179 3.43 2.48 -14.77
C LEU A 179 3.86 3.28 -16.01
N PRO A 180 5.02 2.97 -16.61
CA PRO A 180 6.10 2.17 -16.04
C PRO A 180 6.73 2.83 -14.82
N ARG A 181 7.39 2.06 -13.98
CA ARG A 181 8.13 2.59 -12.81
C ARG A 181 9.41 3.32 -13.26
N ASP A 182 9.86 4.25 -12.42
CA ASP A 182 11.12 5.00 -12.55
C ASP A 182 11.19 5.87 -13.82
N MET A 183 10.02 6.26 -14.38
CA MET A 183 9.96 7.06 -15.59
C MET A 183 9.31 8.44 -15.42
N PHE A 184 8.16 8.49 -14.76
CA PHE A 184 7.31 9.69 -14.68
C PHE A 184 7.20 10.29 -13.28
N GLU A 185 7.63 9.56 -12.25
CA GLU A 185 7.42 9.88 -10.85
C GLU A 185 8.00 11.23 -10.47
N ARG A 186 9.23 11.51 -10.90
CA ARG A 186 9.89 12.80 -10.62
C ARG A 186 9.13 13.98 -11.22
N ALA A 187 8.69 13.85 -12.48
CA ALA A 187 7.94 14.91 -13.16
C ALA A 187 6.63 15.24 -12.42
N VAL A 188 5.94 14.20 -11.90
CA VAL A 188 4.70 14.38 -11.14
C VAL A 188 4.99 14.97 -9.76
N ARG A 189 6.02 14.51 -9.04
CA ARG A 189 6.41 15.12 -7.76
C ARG A 189 6.67 16.62 -7.91
N LEU A 190 7.44 17.02 -8.91
CA LEU A 190 7.70 18.43 -9.21
C LEU A 190 6.43 19.21 -9.54
N SER A 191 5.53 18.62 -10.32
CA SER A 191 4.23 19.22 -10.63
C SER A 191 3.44 19.54 -9.35
N ILE A 192 3.38 18.61 -8.40
CA ILE A 192 2.69 18.81 -7.11
C ILE A 192 3.31 19.97 -6.33
N LEU A 193 4.64 20.01 -6.18
CA LEU A 193 5.35 21.05 -5.43
C LEU A 193 5.16 22.45 -6.01
N HIS A 194 5.00 22.56 -7.33
CA HIS A 194 4.83 23.84 -8.03
C HIS A 194 3.36 24.23 -8.26
N THR A 195 2.41 23.32 -8.06
CA THR A 195 0.97 23.59 -8.20
C THR A 195 0.47 24.39 -7.00
N ARG A 196 -0.50 25.27 -7.23
CA ARG A 196 -1.26 25.95 -6.19
C ARG A 196 -2.67 25.42 -6.13
N TYR A 197 -3.09 25.07 -4.95
CA TYR A 197 -4.39 24.50 -4.64
C TYR A 197 -5.27 25.49 -3.90
N GLU A 198 -6.59 25.25 -3.89
CA GLU A 198 -7.46 25.90 -2.92
C GLU A 198 -6.97 25.50 -1.52
N PRO A 199 -6.77 26.46 -0.59
CA PRO A 199 -6.31 26.15 0.76
C PRO A 199 -7.19 25.11 1.46
N ALA A 200 -6.58 24.33 2.35
CA ALA A 200 -7.34 23.48 3.27
C ALA A 200 -8.33 24.34 4.07
N GLU A 201 -9.44 23.74 4.50
CA GLU A 201 -10.44 24.45 5.31
C GLU A 201 -9.82 25.12 6.53
N ALA A 202 -10.38 26.26 6.92
CA ALA A 202 -9.86 27.03 8.05
C ALA A 202 -9.83 26.17 9.33
N GLY A 203 -8.66 26.04 9.93
CA GLY A 203 -8.42 25.23 11.12
C GLY A 203 -7.98 23.79 10.85
N ALA A 204 -8.00 23.32 9.61
CA ALA A 204 -7.38 22.05 9.24
C ALA A 204 -5.86 22.22 9.13
N LYS A 205 -5.08 21.20 9.55
CA LYS A 205 -3.62 21.21 9.38
C LYS A 205 -3.22 21.05 7.91
N ALA A 206 -3.87 20.16 7.20
CA ALA A 206 -3.72 19.92 5.76
C ALA A 206 -4.94 19.18 5.20
N ALA A 207 -5.18 19.29 3.89
CA ALA A 207 -6.09 18.41 3.16
C ALA A 207 -5.27 17.36 2.42
N HIS A 208 -5.67 16.10 2.53
CA HIS A 208 -4.99 15.00 1.83
C HIS A 208 -5.66 14.72 0.51
N CYS A 209 -4.87 14.73 -0.54
CA CYS A 209 -5.30 14.69 -1.92
C CYS A 209 -4.63 13.56 -2.67
N GLU A 210 -5.36 13.00 -3.60
CA GLU A 210 -4.84 12.01 -4.52
C GLU A 210 -5.17 12.43 -5.94
N VAL A 211 -4.23 12.25 -6.85
CA VAL A 211 -4.42 12.58 -8.26
C VAL A 211 -3.73 11.56 -9.14
N MET A 212 -4.36 11.26 -10.27
CA MET A 212 -3.77 10.43 -11.31
C MET A 212 -3.36 11.31 -12.48
N TYR A 213 -2.06 11.29 -12.78
CA TYR A 213 -1.50 11.90 -13.97
C TYR A 213 -1.32 10.86 -15.07
N ARG A 214 -1.80 11.18 -16.27
CA ARG A 214 -1.65 10.35 -17.47
C ARG A 214 -0.74 11.01 -18.46
N PHE A 215 0.27 10.29 -18.91
CA PHE A 215 1.23 10.71 -19.92
C PHE A 215 0.88 10.04 -21.25
N VAL A 216 0.37 10.83 -22.19
CA VAL A 216 0.01 10.37 -23.54
C VAL A 216 0.92 11.08 -24.52
N ALA A 217 1.60 10.33 -25.37
CA ALA A 217 2.50 10.90 -26.39
C ALA A 217 1.68 11.69 -27.44
N GLN A 218 2.11 12.93 -27.71
CA GLN A 218 1.35 13.84 -28.59
C GLN A 218 1.35 13.46 -30.08
N GLN A 219 2.22 12.53 -30.51
CA GLN A 219 2.48 12.24 -31.92
C GLN A 219 2.14 10.82 -32.37
N GLN A 220 1.58 9.99 -31.49
CA GLN A 220 1.28 8.59 -31.84
C GLN A 220 -0.20 8.30 -31.70
N SER A 221 -0.83 7.87 -32.80
CA SER A 221 -2.17 7.27 -32.77
C SER A 221 -2.16 5.94 -32.00
N ALA A 222 -3.30 5.52 -31.49
CA ALA A 222 -3.44 4.22 -30.78
C ALA A 222 -2.98 3.00 -31.62
N GLU A 223 -2.80 3.19 -32.94
CA GLU A 223 -2.34 2.17 -33.87
C GLU A 223 -0.83 1.86 -33.83
N GLU A 224 -0.04 2.62 -33.05
CA GLU A 224 1.45 2.56 -33.11
C GLU A 224 2.12 1.75 -32.01
N TYR A 225 1.38 0.94 -31.22
CA TYR A 225 1.99 -0.07 -30.36
C TYR A 225 1.77 -1.49 -30.90
N PRO A 226 2.52 -1.91 -31.95
CA PRO A 226 2.41 -3.27 -32.47
C PRO A 226 2.71 -4.25 -31.33
N GLY A 227 1.70 -5.02 -30.94
CA GLY A 227 1.84 -6.02 -29.90
C GLY A 227 1.21 -5.66 -28.53
N LEU A 228 0.81 -4.41 -28.27
CA LEU A 228 0.14 -4.06 -27.01
C LEU A 228 -1.18 -4.80 -26.86
N GLU A 229 -2.04 -4.79 -27.90
CA GLU A 229 -3.30 -5.52 -27.87
C GLU A 229 -3.11 -7.01 -27.64
N ARG A 230 -2.11 -7.58 -28.33
CA ARG A 230 -1.74 -8.99 -28.16
C ARG A 230 -1.24 -9.25 -26.73
N PHE A 231 -0.37 -8.39 -26.20
CA PHE A 231 0.14 -8.52 -24.83
C PHE A 231 -0.99 -8.44 -23.80
N VAL A 232 -1.93 -7.51 -23.97
CA VAL A 232 -3.11 -7.37 -23.10
C VAL A 232 -4.00 -8.60 -23.20
N ALA A 233 -4.25 -9.12 -24.43
CA ALA A 233 -5.06 -10.31 -24.65
C ALA A 233 -4.40 -11.57 -24.07
N ASP A 234 -3.09 -11.76 -24.26
CA ASP A 234 -2.34 -12.87 -23.71
C ASP A 234 -2.30 -12.83 -22.16
N THR A 235 -2.12 -11.63 -21.60
CA THR A 235 -2.17 -11.43 -20.14
C THR A 235 -3.56 -11.74 -19.60
N ARG A 236 -4.62 -11.26 -20.23
CA ARG A 236 -5.99 -11.57 -19.88
C ARG A 236 -6.25 -13.08 -19.89
N LYS A 237 -5.84 -13.78 -20.97
CA LYS A 237 -6.03 -15.23 -21.09
C LYS A 237 -5.37 -15.99 -19.94
N LYS A 238 -4.16 -15.59 -19.53
CA LYS A 238 -3.48 -16.18 -18.36
C LYS A 238 -4.20 -15.84 -17.05
N ALA A 239 -4.65 -14.59 -16.88
CA ALA A 239 -5.43 -14.18 -15.72
C ALA A 239 -6.74 -14.99 -15.58
N GLU A 240 -7.40 -15.30 -16.70
CA GLU A 240 -8.62 -16.12 -16.73
C GLU A 240 -8.36 -17.58 -16.27
N THR A 241 -7.11 -18.07 -16.33
CA THR A 241 -6.74 -19.39 -15.79
C THR A 241 -6.41 -19.38 -14.29
N GLY A 242 -6.49 -18.21 -13.61
CA GLY A 242 -6.21 -18.07 -12.18
C GLY A 242 -4.72 -17.87 -11.86
N ASP A 243 -3.91 -17.46 -12.87
CA ASP A 243 -2.51 -17.06 -12.62
C ASP A 243 -2.49 -15.71 -11.88
N THR A 244 -2.16 -15.74 -10.60
CA THR A 244 -2.21 -14.59 -9.68
C THR A 244 -1.41 -13.39 -10.18
N GLN A 245 -0.24 -13.63 -10.78
CA GLN A 245 0.58 -12.53 -11.32
C GLN A 245 -0.07 -11.90 -12.55
N SER A 246 -0.67 -12.71 -13.42
CA SER A 246 -1.39 -12.22 -14.58
C SER A 246 -2.70 -11.53 -14.20
N GLU A 247 -3.39 -11.97 -13.14
CA GLU A 247 -4.55 -11.27 -12.57
C GLU A 247 -4.17 -9.87 -12.09
N LEU A 248 -3.09 -9.76 -11.29
CA LEU A 248 -2.55 -8.48 -10.84
C LEU A 248 -2.14 -7.60 -12.04
N LEU A 249 -1.35 -8.14 -12.96
CA LEU A 249 -0.87 -7.39 -14.12
C LEU A 249 -2.02 -6.92 -15.01
N TYR A 250 -3.02 -7.78 -15.25
CA TYR A 250 -4.17 -7.39 -16.06
C TYR A 250 -5.01 -6.30 -15.38
N GLY A 251 -5.20 -6.39 -14.07
CA GLY A 251 -5.79 -5.30 -13.27
C GLY A 251 -5.01 -3.99 -13.42
N MET A 252 -3.68 -4.04 -13.33
CA MET A 252 -2.81 -2.88 -13.53
C MET A 252 -2.93 -2.29 -14.94
N LEU A 253 -2.98 -3.14 -15.97
CA LEU A 253 -3.16 -2.70 -17.37
C LEU A 253 -4.50 -2.00 -17.57
N LEU A 254 -5.58 -2.54 -17.01
CA LEU A 254 -6.91 -1.93 -17.08
C LEU A 254 -6.98 -0.59 -16.34
N ALA A 255 -6.35 -0.53 -15.17
CA ALA A 255 -6.26 0.71 -14.39
C ALA A 255 -5.38 1.75 -15.08
N GLY A 256 -4.32 1.30 -15.76
CA GLY A 256 -3.14 2.06 -16.13
C GLY A 256 -3.02 2.50 -17.55
N LEU A 257 -3.64 1.82 -18.49
CA LEU A 257 -3.48 2.16 -19.90
C LEU A 257 -4.65 2.99 -20.43
N PRO A 258 -4.43 4.30 -20.71
CA PRO A 258 -5.47 5.16 -21.26
C PRO A 258 -6.04 4.66 -22.59
N GLN A 259 -5.21 3.94 -23.36
CA GLN A 259 -5.58 3.36 -24.66
C GLN A 259 -6.71 2.33 -24.55
N LEU A 260 -6.80 1.64 -23.41
CA LEU A 260 -7.86 0.65 -23.19
C LEU A 260 -9.22 1.28 -22.87
N GLN A 261 -9.28 2.60 -22.67
CA GLN A 261 -10.50 3.38 -22.37
C GLN A 261 -11.35 2.73 -21.26
N ARG A 262 -10.70 2.03 -20.30
CA ARG A 262 -11.35 1.31 -19.21
C ARG A 262 -11.50 2.21 -17.98
N LYS A 263 -12.48 1.86 -17.15
CA LYS A 263 -12.74 2.55 -15.88
C LYS A 263 -12.03 1.81 -14.73
N PRO A 264 -11.73 2.47 -13.61
CA PRO A 264 -11.18 1.81 -12.42
C PRO A 264 -12.00 0.59 -11.96
N VAL A 265 -13.32 0.66 -12.07
CA VAL A 265 -14.23 -0.46 -11.74
C VAL A 265 -13.92 -1.73 -12.54
N ASP A 266 -13.39 -1.63 -13.75
CA ASP A 266 -13.04 -2.78 -14.58
C ASP A 266 -11.79 -3.52 -14.07
N ALA A 267 -10.87 -2.82 -13.38
CA ALA A 267 -9.65 -3.37 -12.81
C ALA A 267 -9.88 -4.08 -11.46
N LEU A 268 -10.82 -3.56 -10.67
CA LEU A 268 -11.04 -3.99 -9.29
C LEU A 268 -11.35 -5.49 -9.13
N PRO A 269 -12.17 -6.14 -10.00
CA PRO A 269 -12.40 -7.59 -9.92
C PRO A 269 -11.13 -8.43 -10.07
N TRP A 270 -10.16 -7.96 -10.87
CA TRP A 270 -8.90 -8.63 -11.09
C TRP A 270 -7.97 -8.46 -9.89
N PHE A 271 -7.90 -7.26 -9.34
CA PHE A 271 -7.21 -7.03 -8.07
C PHE A 271 -7.80 -7.86 -6.94
N LEU A 272 -9.14 -8.01 -6.88
CA LEU A 272 -9.77 -8.83 -5.85
C LEU A 272 -9.38 -10.31 -5.97
N LYS A 273 -9.39 -10.89 -7.17
CA LYS A 273 -8.95 -12.26 -7.41
C LYS A 273 -7.49 -12.45 -6.98
N ALA A 274 -6.58 -11.59 -7.43
CA ALA A 274 -5.18 -11.66 -7.05
C ALA A 274 -4.99 -11.46 -5.54
N ALA A 275 -5.74 -10.55 -4.89
CA ALA A 275 -5.69 -10.30 -3.46
C ALA A 275 -6.16 -11.52 -2.64
N GLN A 276 -7.22 -12.18 -3.08
CA GLN A 276 -7.71 -13.44 -2.48
C GLN A 276 -6.69 -14.57 -2.65
N SER A 277 -5.94 -14.57 -3.74
CA SER A 277 -4.83 -15.52 -4.00
C SER A 277 -3.54 -15.16 -3.25
N GLY A 278 -3.55 -14.12 -2.41
CA GLY A 278 -2.44 -13.75 -1.52
C GLY A 278 -1.48 -12.71 -2.08
N SER A 279 -1.72 -12.14 -3.28
CA SER A 279 -0.91 -11.02 -3.78
C SER A 279 -1.02 -9.82 -2.84
N ARG A 280 0.07 -9.48 -2.15
CA ARG A 280 0.13 -8.33 -1.24
C ARG A 280 0.00 -7.00 -1.98
N GLU A 281 0.47 -6.94 -3.22
CA GLU A 281 0.31 -5.79 -4.10
C GLU A 281 -1.18 -5.58 -4.42
N ALA A 282 -1.90 -6.64 -4.77
CA ALA A 282 -3.33 -6.57 -5.04
C ALA A 282 -4.15 -6.27 -3.77
N GLN A 283 -3.75 -6.83 -2.60
CA GLN A 283 -4.36 -6.50 -1.31
C GLN A 283 -4.20 -5.00 -0.98
N TYR A 284 -3.04 -4.42 -1.32
CA TYR A 284 -2.82 -2.97 -1.20
C TYR A 284 -3.75 -2.18 -2.13
N GLU A 285 -3.86 -2.57 -3.41
CA GLU A 285 -4.74 -1.90 -4.38
C GLU A 285 -6.22 -1.94 -3.96
N ILE A 286 -6.70 -3.09 -3.47
CA ILE A 286 -8.07 -3.22 -2.92
C ILE A 286 -8.24 -2.34 -1.68
N GLY A 287 -7.28 -2.37 -0.76
CA GLY A 287 -7.31 -1.57 0.45
C GLY A 287 -7.36 -0.07 0.15
N ASN A 288 -6.52 0.36 -0.76
CA ASN A 288 -6.45 1.76 -1.21
C ASN A 288 -7.72 2.18 -1.95
N GLY A 289 -8.23 1.32 -2.85
CA GLY A 289 -9.50 1.53 -3.55
C GLY A 289 -10.67 1.73 -2.59
N LEU A 290 -10.75 0.92 -1.52
CA LEU A 290 -11.80 1.02 -0.50
C LEU A 290 -11.67 2.27 0.39
N LEU A 291 -10.44 2.73 0.67
CA LEU A 291 -10.24 3.98 1.42
C LEU A 291 -10.66 5.21 0.62
N ASN A 292 -10.44 5.18 -0.69
CA ASN A 292 -10.57 6.36 -1.55
C ASN A 292 -11.80 6.31 -2.49
N GLY A 293 -12.58 5.23 -2.46
CA GLY A 293 -13.75 5.07 -3.32
C GLY A 293 -13.37 4.86 -4.80
N TRP A 294 -12.19 4.31 -5.09
CA TRP A 294 -11.69 4.10 -6.43
C TRP A 294 -12.29 2.81 -7.03
N GLY A 295 -13.22 2.96 -7.96
CA GLY A 295 -13.93 1.85 -8.59
C GLY A 295 -14.91 1.11 -7.70
N CYS A 296 -15.03 1.51 -6.44
CA CYS A 296 -15.97 0.94 -5.47
C CYS A 296 -16.45 2.00 -4.48
N ARG A 297 -17.44 1.62 -3.65
CA ARG A 297 -17.87 2.45 -2.53
C ARG A 297 -16.71 2.60 -1.52
N CYS A 298 -16.55 3.82 -0.98
CA CYS A 298 -15.62 4.07 0.11
C CYS A 298 -16.09 3.36 1.38
N GLU A 299 -15.29 2.40 1.88
CA GLU A 299 -15.58 1.60 3.06
C GLU A 299 -14.30 1.45 3.90
N GLU A 300 -14.05 2.46 4.73
CA GLU A 300 -12.79 2.65 5.47
C GLU A 300 -12.34 1.40 6.25
N ASN A 301 -13.25 0.80 7.02
CA ASN A 301 -12.91 -0.38 7.83
C ASN A 301 -12.44 -1.57 6.99
N LYS A 302 -13.10 -1.82 5.86
CA LYS A 302 -12.71 -2.87 4.92
C LYS A 302 -11.36 -2.54 4.27
N GLY A 303 -11.16 -1.27 3.89
CA GLY A 303 -9.89 -0.79 3.33
C GLY A 303 -8.72 -1.02 4.30
N LEU A 304 -8.89 -0.64 5.56
CA LEU A 304 -7.88 -0.86 6.59
C LEU A 304 -7.59 -2.35 6.84
N GLU A 305 -8.60 -3.22 6.75
CA GLU A 305 -8.40 -4.66 6.90
C GLU A 305 -7.51 -5.24 5.78
N TRP A 306 -7.77 -4.87 4.52
CA TRP A 306 -6.92 -5.26 3.40
C TRP A 306 -5.50 -4.69 3.51
N LEU A 307 -5.38 -3.41 3.90
CA LEU A 307 -4.06 -2.79 4.11
C LEU A 307 -3.27 -3.48 5.23
N ARG A 308 -3.91 -3.88 6.35
CA ARG A 308 -3.24 -4.64 7.41
C ARG A 308 -2.73 -5.98 6.89
N ARG A 309 -3.48 -6.67 6.02
CA ARG A 309 -3.05 -7.92 5.39
C ARG A 309 -1.84 -7.69 4.49
N ALA A 310 -1.90 -6.72 3.61
CA ALA A 310 -0.79 -6.34 2.74
C ALA A 310 0.46 -5.94 3.55
N ALA A 311 0.29 -5.07 4.56
CA ALA A 311 1.38 -4.59 5.39
C ALA A 311 2.05 -5.71 6.19
N ALA A 312 1.26 -6.64 6.70
CA ALA A 312 1.79 -7.80 7.40
C ALA A 312 2.47 -8.79 6.45
N ALA A 313 2.09 -8.82 5.15
CA ALA A 313 2.80 -9.52 4.09
C ALA A 313 4.02 -8.72 3.55
N ASP A 314 4.47 -7.73 4.31
CA ASP A 314 5.63 -6.89 3.99
C ASP A 314 5.49 -6.07 2.69
N GLN A 315 4.29 -5.58 2.41
CA GLN A 315 4.08 -4.58 1.35
C GLN A 315 4.41 -3.18 1.88
N PRO A 316 5.50 -2.53 1.39
CA PRO A 316 5.97 -1.26 1.96
C PRO A 316 4.94 -0.13 1.86
N SER A 317 4.30 0.04 0.71
CA SER A 317 3.28 1.08 0.51
C SER A 317 2.10 0.93 1.49
N ALA A 318 1.66 -0.30 1.79
CA ALA A 318 0.63 -0.56 2.79
C ALA A 318 1.10 -0.20 4.21
N GLN A 319 2.35 -0.50 4.55
CA GLN A 319 2.95 -0.15 5.83
C GLN A 319 3.02 1.38 6.01
N VAL A 320 3.45 2.11 4.98
CA VAL A 320 3.47 3.59 5.00
C VAL A 320 2.06 4.14 5.10
N THR A 321 1.10 3.62 4.33
CA THR A 321 -0.30 4.08 4.39
C THR A 321 -0.90 3.88 5.78
N LEU A 322 -0.67 2.73 6.43
CA LEU A 322 -1.14 2.50 7.80
C LEU A 322 -0.45 3.41 8.82
N ALA A 323 0.83 3.71 8.63
CA ALA A 323 1.57 4.62 9.49
C ALA A 323 1.04 6.05 9.37
N THR A 324 0.88 6.56 8.16
CA THR A 324 0.33 7.91 7.94
C THR A 324 -1.12 8.01 8.41
N TYR A 325 -1.91 6.96 8.21
CA TYR A 325 -3.27 6.88 8.74
C TYR A 325 -3.30 6.98 10.28
N ALA A 326 -2.38 6.27 10.96
CA ALA A 326 -2.27 6.35 12.42
C ALA A 326 -1.85 7.75 12.91
N LEU A 327 -0.96 8.44 12.19
CA LEU A 327 -0.50 9.79 12.54
C LEU A 327 -1.58 10.87 12.31
N ARG A 328 -2.45 10.69 11.31
CA ARG A 328 -3.59 11.59 11.03
C ARG A 328 -4.73 11.48 12.05
N GLY A 329 -4.79 10.40 12.82
CA GLY A 329 -5.81 10.15 13.84
C GLY A 329 -5.68 11.06 15.05
N THR A 330 -6.40 10.72 16.13
CA THR A 330 -6.30 11.46 17.40
C THR A 330 -4.85 11.47 17.89
N PRO A 331 -4.26 12.65 18.19
CA PRO A 331 -2.89 12.72 18.64
C PRO A 331 -2.64 11.90 19.90
N GLY A 332 -1.50 11.21 19.97
CA GLY A 332 -1.09 10.50 21.16
C GLY A 332 0.02 9.47 20.92
N ALA A 333 0.76 9.17 21.99
CA ALA A 333 1.91 8.28 21.96
C ALA A 333 1.61 6.87 21.39
N ALA A 334 0.38 6.37 21.56
CA ALA A 334 -0.02 5.08 21.02
C ALA A 334 0.00 5.06 19.49
N ASN A 335 -0.50 6.11 18.85
CA ASN A 335 -0.50 6.24 17.39
C ASN A 335 0.91 6.42 16.83
N VAL A 336 1.75 7.19 17.51
CA VAL A 336 3.18 7.36 17.17
C VAL A 336 3.92 6.01 17.23
N LYS A 337 3.66 5.19 18.26
CA LYS A 337 4.24 3.83 18.36
C LYS A 337 3.83 2.92 17.21
N VAL A 338 2.54 2.94 16.85
CA VAL A 338 2.02 2.16 15.71
C VAL A 338 2.63 2.64 14.40
N ALA A 339 2.67 3.96 14.17
CA ALA A 339 3.28 4.54 12.98
C ALA A 339 4.76 4.17 12.88
N ARG A 340 5.52 4.33 13.98
CA ARG A 340 6.94 3.95 14.02
C ARG A 340 7.14 2.48 13.67
N LEU A 341 6.34 1.57 14.23
CA LEU A 341 6.43 0.13 13.94
C LEU A 341 6.34 -0.16 12.43
N TRP A 342 5.34 0.41 11.76
CA TRP A 342 5.15 0.20 10.34
C TRP A 342 6.23 0.87 9.48
N LEU A 343 6.62 2.10 9.83
CA LEU A 343 7.69 2.82 9.12
C LEU A 343 9.05 2.12 9.26
N GLU A 344 9.36 1.56 10.42
CA GLU A 344 10.57 0.77 10.65
C GLU A 344 10.64 -0.45 9.71
N ARG A 345 9.53 -1.15 9.54
CA ARG A 345 9.46 -2.32 8.66
C ARG A 345 9.62 -1.93 7.19
N ALA A 346 8.96 -0.88 6.74
CA ALA A 346 9.08 -0.39 5.37
C ALA A 346 10.47 0.20 5.08
N ALA A 347 11.04 0.97 6.02
CA ALA A 347 12.38 1.54 5.90
C ALA A 347 13.48 0.45 5.85
N ALA A 348 13.30 -0.68 6.54
CA ALA A 348 14.20 -1.83 6.45
C ALA A 348 14.26 -2.41 5.03
N ARG A 349 13.23 -2.19 4.21
CA ARG A 349 13.19 -2.54 2.79
C ARG A 349 13.63 -1.40 1.86
N ARG A 350 14.20 -0.35 2.44
CA ARG A 350 14.68 0.84 1.73
C ARG A 350 13.59 1.59 0.96
N ASP A 351 12.36 1.52 1.43
CA ASP A 351 11.30 2.35 0.89
C ASP A 351 11.58 3.83 1.18
N PRO A 352 11.68 4.70 0.16
CA PRO A 352 12.12 6.07 0.36
C PRO A 352 11.10 6.92 1.13
N ASP A 353 9.81 6.68 0.92
CA ASP A 353 8.75 7.40 1.63
C ASP A 353 8.74 7.00 3.12
N ALA A 354 8.90 5.70 3.42
CA ALA A 354 9.04 5.22 4.79
C ALA A 354 10.27 5.82 5.49
N MET A 355 11.40 5.88 4.79
CA MET A 355 12.62 6.46 5.34
C MET A 355 12.46 7.96 5.63
N LEU A 356 11.77 8.70 4.75
CA LEU A 356 11.45 10.11 4.95
C LEU A 356 10.53 10.31 6.16
N TYR A 357 9.40 9.62 6.20
CA TYR A 357 8.43 9.73 7.29
C TYR A 357 9.01 9.28 8.64
N LEU A 358 9.77 8.18 8.65
CA LEU A 358 10.46 7.71 9.86
C LEU A 358 11.48 8.74 10.34
N SER A 359 12.25 9.36 9.42
CA SER A 359 13.24 10.37 9.81
C SER A 359 12.58 11.61 10.41
N ALA A 360 11.45 12.06 9.89
CA ALA A 360 10.68 13.16 10.46
C ALA A 360 10.18 12.84 11.88
N LEU A 361 9.62 11.65 12.05
CA LEU A 361 9.13 11.19 13.35
C LEU A 361 10.28 11.10 14.37
N LEU A 362 11.40 10.48 14.01
CA LEU A 362 12.56 10.33 14.91
C LEU A 362 13.25 11.66 15.23
N ALA A 363 13.14 12.67 14.34
CA ALA A 363 13.75 13.98 14.54
C ALA A 363 12.93 14.89 15.45
N ALA A 364 11.61 14.94 15.26
CA ALA A 364 10.79 16.05 15.75
C ALA A 364 9.54 15.66 16.53
N THR A 365 9.25 14.36 16.75
CA THR A 365 8.07 13.99 17.54
C THR A 365 8.13 14.60 18.96
N PRO A 366 6.98 15.09 19.49
CA PRO A 366 6.91 15.57 20.88
C PRO A 366 7.27 14.50 21.91
N GLU A 367 6.96 13.24 21.64
CA GLU A 367 7.25 12.09 22.50
C GLU A 367 8.76 11.80 22.57
N SER A 368 9.40 12.21 23.66
CA SER A 368 10.87 12.16 23.81
C SER A 368 11.45 10.75 23.67
N GLU A 369 10.73 9.73 24.16
CA GLU A 369 11.15 8.33 24.06
C GLU A 369 11.09 7.76 22.63
N MET A 370 10.42 8.44 21.73
CA MET A 370 10.33 8.05 20.31
C MET A 370 11.39 8.71 19.44
N ARG A 371 12.16 9.66 19.98
CA ARG A 371 13.19 10.40 19.22
C ARG A 371 14.49 9.59 19.10
N ASP A 372 15.11 9.67 17.94
CA ASP A 372 16.46 9.15 17.65
C ASP A 372 17.10 10.05 16.56
N PRO A 373 17.56 11.26 16.94
CA PRO A 373 18.08 12.22 15.99
C PRO A 373 19.26 11.74 15.16
N PRO A 374 20.25 10.98 15.70
CA PRO A 374 21.34 10.46 14.89
C PRO A 374 20.85 9.50 13.79
N ARG A 375 19.87 8.68 14.10
CA ARG A 375 19.26 7.77 13.12
C ARG A 375 18.40 8.55 12.09
N ALA A 376 17.67 9.56 12.52
CA ALA A 376 16.95 10.45 11.63
C ALA A 376 17.85 11.09 10.58
N GLN A 377 19.02 11.63 10.99
CA GLN A 377 20.02 12.18 10.08
C GLN A 377 20.48 11.15 9.05
N LYS A 378 20.79 9.93 9.48
CA LYS A 378 21.24 8.87 8.59
C LYS A 378 20.18 8.49 7.56
N LEU A 379 18.91 8.39 7.96
CA LEU A 379 17.80 8.04 7.08
C LEU A 379 17.52 9.14 6.06
N VAL A 380 17.38 10.39 6.50
CA VAL A 380 17.07 11.50 5.60
C VAL A 380 18.18 11.74 4.58
N GLU A 381 19.45 11.53 4.95
CA GLU A 381 20.57 11.69 4.01
C GLU A 381 20.54 10.64 2.88
N GLN A 382 20.01 9.44 3.15
CA GLN A 382 19.87 8.40 2.13
C GLN A 382 18.80 8.75 1.09
N VAL A 383 17.70 9.41 1.48
CA VAL A 383 16.61 9.76 0.57
C VAL A 383 16.76 11.13 -0.07
N ARG A 384 17.48 12.06 0.57
CA ARG A 384 17.65 13.43 0.11
C ARG A 384 18.13 13.54 -1.34
N ARG A 385 19.00 12.64 -1.78
CA ARG A 385 19.52 12.62 -3.16
C ARG A 385 18.45 12.29 -4.21
N GLN A 386 17.38 11.62 -3.81
CA GLN A 386 16.26 11.29 -4.69
C GLN A 386 15.17 12.36 -4.66
N MET A 387 15.24 13.27 -3.68
CA MET A 387 14.27 14.32 -3.41
C MET A 387 14.98 15.69 -3.30
N ASP A 388 15.94 15.93 -4.19
CA ASP A 388 16.80 17.13 -4.14
C ASP A 388 16.07 18.43 -4.51
N ASP A 389 14.91 18.31 -5.11
CA ASP A 389 14.02 19.43 -5.47
C ASP A 389 12.95 19.73 -4.40
N ASP A 390 12.89 18.95 -3.30
CA ASP A 390 11.93 19.07 -2.22
C ASP A 390 12.58 19.71 -0.99
N PRO A 391 12.02 20.78 -0.38
CA PRO A 391 12.51 21.35 0.87
C PRO A 391 12.44 20.39 2.06
N THR A 392 11.45 19.49 2.10
CA THR A 392 11.13 18.63 3.26
C THR A 392 12.31 17.82 3.80
N PRO A 393 13.17 17.18 3.00
CA PRO A 393 14.36 16.50 3.53
C PRO A 393 15.34 17.43 4.26
N PHE A 394 15.41 18.69 3.86
CA PHE A 394 16.27 19.69 4.53
C PHE A 394 15.67 20.18 5.85
N GLU A 395 14.35 20.36 5.94
CA GLU A 395 13.61 20.63 7.17
C GLU A 395 13.81 19.52 8.20
N ILE A 396 13.66 18.25 7.77
CA ILE A 396 13.88 17.08 8.64
C ILE A 396 15.33 16.99 9.11
N ARG A 397 16.28 17.23 8.20
CA ARG A 397 17.71 17.24 8.54
C ARG A 397 18.01 18.32 9.58
N ALA A 398 17.49 19.53 9.41
CA ALA A 398 17.66 20.62 10.35
C ALA A 398 17.12 20.28 11.75
N ALA A 399 15.91 19.72 11.81
CA ALA A 399 15.31 19.26 13.07
C ALA A 399 16.16 18.19 13.76
N ALA A 400 16.66 17.21 13.01
CA ALA A 400 17.50 16.15 13.55
C ALA A 400 18.88 16.67 14.04
N GLN A 401 19.47 17.63 13.34
CA GLN A 401 20.71 18.30 13.73
C GLN A 401 20.52 19.12 15.02
N ALA A 402 19.43 19.91 15.09
CA ALA A 402 19.10 20.69 16.28
C ALA A 402 18.82 19.79 17.50
N ALA A 403 18.08 18.70 17.32
CA ALA A 403 17.80 17.73 18.37
C ALA A 403 19.07 16.99 18.85
N SER A 404 20.15 16.97 18.03
CA SER A 404 21.48 16.48 18.39
C SER A 404 22.41 17.55 18.96
N GLY A 405 21.94 18.81 19.10
CA GLY A 405 22.76 19.92 19.58
C GLY A 405 23.64 20.61 18.52
N ALA A 406 23.58 20.15 17.25
CA ALA A 406 24.35 20.70 16.13
C ALA A 406 23.65 21.92 15.52
N PHE A 407 23.43 22.97 16.29
CA PHE A 407 22.58 24.11 15.92
C PHE A 407 23.09 24.91 14.71
N GLN A 408 24.42 25.06 14.54
CA GLN A 408 24.96 25.75 13.37
C GLN A 408 24.62 25.01 12.07
N ASP A 409 24.75 23.68 12.07
CA ASP A 409 24.38 22.86 10.93
C ASP A 409 22.86 22.87 10.68
N ALA A 410 22.07 22.88 11.77
CA ALA A 410 20.62 22.99 11.69
C ALA A 410 20.18 24.31 11.02
N VAL A 411 20.75 25.43 11.43
CA VAL A 411 20.54 26.74 10.80
C VAL A 411 20.89 26.71 9.31
N GLY A 412 22.01 26.09 8.95
CA GLY A 412 22.42 25.95 7.54
C GLY A 412 21.42 25.12 6.73
N SER A 413 20.94 24.01 7.29
CA SER A 413 19.95 23.12 6.64
C SER A 413 18.59 23.81 6.50
N GLU A 414 18.10 24.50 7.55
CA GLU A 414 16.81 25.20 7.51
C GLU A 414 16.83 26.38 6.53
N ARG A 415 17.92 27.15 6.48
CA ARG A 415 18.09 28.22 5.47
C ARG A 415 18.07 27.65 4.04
N ARG A 416 18.60 26.46 3.82
CA ARG A 416 18.51 25.79 2.52
C ARG A 416 17.06 25.42 2.19
N ALA A 417 16.30 24.87 3.15
CA ALA A 417 14.88 24.59 2.98
C ALA A 417 14.09 25.87 2.66
N ILE A 418 14.36 26.99 3.40
CA ILE A 418 13.72 28.29 3.17
C ILE A 418 14.01 28.80 1.74
N ALA A 419 15.25 28.70 1.27
CA ALA A 419 15.60 29.13 -0.08
C ALA A 419 14.82 28.37 -1.17
N MET A 420 14.65 27.06 -1.00
CA MET A 420 13.85 26.23 -1.90
C MET A 420 12.35 26.54 -1.77
N ALA A 421 11.83 26.63 -0.56
CA ALA A 421 10.44 26.99 -0.29
C ALA A 421 10.06 28.37 -0.86
N THR A 422 11.02 29.31 -0.86
CA THR A 422 10.86 30.65 -1.49
C THR A 422 10.67 30.53 -3.00
N GLN A 423 11.45 29.68 -3.68
CA GLN A 423 11.29 29.41 -5.12
C GLN A 423 9.94 28.78 -5.43
N LEU A 424 9.49 27.88 -4.54
CA LEU A 424 8.18 27.23 -4.61
C LEU A 424 7.04 28.16 -4.14
N LYS A 425 7.33 29.37 -3.64
CA LYS A 425 6.36 30.35 -3.10
C LYS A 425 5.53 29.79 -1.95
N TRP A 426 6.09 28.92 -1.12
CA TRP A 426 5.43 28.42 0.08
C TRP A 426 5.33 29.51 1.15
N ASP A 427 4.42 29.33 2.11
CA ASP A 427 4.45 30.13 3.33
C ASP A 427 5.73 29.83 4.12
N LEU A 428 6.49 30.87 4.40
CA LEU A 428 7.77 30.75 5.09
C LEU A 428 7.64 30.89 6.61
N ALA A 429 6.46 31.23 7.12
CA ALA A 429 6.28 31.48 8.56
C ALA A 429 6.66 30.25 9.41
N PRO A 430 6.22 29.00 9.10
CA PRO A 430 6.61 27.83 9.87
C PRO A 430 8.11 27.51 9.79
N LEU A 431 8.74 27.76 8.64
CA LEU A 431 10.18 27.53 8.45
C LEU A 431 11.00 28.58 9.23
N ASN A 432 10.57 29.83 9.20
CA ASN A 432 11.24 30.90 9.94
C ASN A 432 11.09 30.73 11.47
N GLU A 433 9.95 30.24 11.94
CA GLU A 433 9.76 29.87 13.35
C GLU A 433 10.80 28.82 13.78
N ARG A 434 10.96 27.75 13.03
CA ARG A 434 11.98 26.72 13.32
C ARG A 434 13.39 27.28 13.26
N LEU A 435 13.69 28.11 12.26
CA LEU A 435 14.99 28.77 12.15
C LEU A 435 15.31 29.60 13.40
N ALA A 436 14.34 30.38 13.91
CA ALA A 436 14.51 31.19 15.13
C ALA A 436 14.79 30.32 16.37
N HIS A 437 14.15 29.15 16.49
CA HIS A 437 14.47 28.17 17.54
C HIS A 437 15.91 27.69 17.42
N TYR A 438 16.38 27.34 16.23
CA TYR A 438 17.74 26.82 16.02
C TYR A 438 18.81 27.90 16.23
N GLU A 439 18.55 29.16 15.83
CA GLU A 439 19.43 30.29 16.10
C GLU A 439 19.52 30.61 17.61
N SER A 440 18.43 30.34 18.35
CA SER A 440 18.38 30.47 19.81
C SER A 440 18.93 29.24 20.54
N ARG A 441 19.54 28.28 19.81
CA ARG A 441 20.06 27.00 20.34
C ARG A 441 18.98 26.16 21.05
N GLN A 442 17.77 26.18 20.53
CA GLN A 442 16.66 25.37 21.01
C GLN A 442 16.18 24.42 19.91
N PRO A 443 16.00 23.13 20.21
CA PRO A 443 15.36 22.22 19.25
C PRO A 443 13.88 22.57 19.13
N TRP A 444 13.32 22.34 17.95
CA TRP A 444 11.89 22.42 17.70
C TRP A 444 11.30 21.02 17.61
N TYR A 445 10.14 20.81 18.22
CA TYR A 445 9.43 19.54 18.18
C TYR A 445 7.98 19.76 17.75
N GLY A 446 7.54 18.99 16.76
CA GLY A 446 6.21 19.10 16.18
C GLY A 446 6.06 18.26 14.92
N ASP A 447 4.98 18.51 14.20
CA ASP A 447 4.66 17.82 12.96
C ASP A 447 5.35 18.52 11.77
N LEU A 448 6.42 17.89 11.24
CA LEU A 448 7.15 18.37 10.06
C LEU A 448 6.42 18.06 8.74
N LEU A 449 5.48 17.14 8.76
CA LEU A 449 4.86 16.58 7.54
C LEU A 449 3.44 17.10 7.30
N GLY A 450 2.82 17.75 8.29
CA GLY A 450 1.44 18.20 8.20
C GLY A 450 0.43 17.03 8.15
N LEU A 451 0.65 15.99 8.95
CA LEU A 451 -0.16 14.77 9.01
C LEU A 451 -1.28 14.86 10.06
#